data_6f3a9655f84145b441de3507475064a9
#
_entry.id   6f3a9655f84145b441de3507475064a9
#
_cell.length_a   1.000
_cell.length_b   1.000
_cell.length_c   1.000
_cell.angle_alpha   90.00
_cell.angle_beta   90.00
_cell.angle_gamma   90.00
#
_symmetry.space_group_name_H-M   'P 1'
#
loop_
_entity.id
_entity.type
_entity.pdbx_description
1 polymer ?
#
loop_
_entity_poly.entity_id
_entity_poly.type
_entity_poly.pdbx_seq_one_letter_code
_entity_poly.pdbx_strand_id
1 'polypeptide(L)' 'DTPEKSLMDEEYQALVQQAIDSLPPKCREVFRLVLSDKLKNREIADVLGISEKTVNIHIAKAYERIAEFVNRRYKEGGIK' A
#
# COMPACT_ATOMS: atom_id res chain seq x y z
N ASP A 1 19.65 -4.07 11.60
CA ASP A 1 19.47 -3.02 10.61
C ASP A 1 20.35 -1.84 10.92
N THR A 2 20.77 -1.20 9.89
CA THR A 2 21.67 -0.09 10.02
C THR A 2 20.91 1.23 10.20
N PRO A 3 21.55 2.21 10.84
CA PRO A 3 20.93 3.53 10.99
C PRO A 3 20.58 4.17 9.65
N GLU A 4 21.42 3.98 8.66
CA GLU A 4 21.18 4.53 7.35
C GLU A 4 19.87 3.99 6.77
N LYS A 5 19.69 2.70 6.93
CA LYS A 5 18.49 2.06 6.41
C LYS A 5 17.25 2.57 7.14
N SER A 6 17.39 2.83 8.44
CA SER A 6 16.26 3.35 9.19
C SER A 6 15.82 4.71 8.68
N LEU A 7 16.79 5.58 8.39
CA LEU A 7 16.46 6.91 7.87
C LEU A 7 15.75 6.82 6.53
N MET A 8 16.28 5.99 5.63
CA MET A 8 15.66 5.81 4.34
C MET A 8 14.27 5.22 4.49
N ASP A 9 14.14 4.29 5.44
CA ASP A 9 12.85 3.65 5.67
C ASP A 9 11.81 4.67 6.11
N GLU A 10 12.18 5.63 6.93
CA GLU A 10 11.24 6.64 7.40
C GLU A 10 10.71 7.47 6.24
N GLU A 11 11.59 7.92 5.36
CA GLU A 11 11.18 8.70 4.21
C GLU A 11 10.32 7.85 3.27
N TYR A 12 10.76 6.62 3.05
CA TYR A 12 10.03 5.74 2.18
C TYR A 12 8.66 5.43 2.76
N GLN A 13 8.59 5.17 4.05
CA GLN A 13 7.31 4.86 4.69
C GLN A 13 6.35 6.03 4.64
N ALA A 14 6.88 7.24 4.81
CA ALA A 14 6.02 8.41 4.71
C ALA A 14 5.46 8.54 3.31
N LEU A 15 6.28 8.28 2.31
CA LEU A 15 5.85 8.34 0.93
C LEU A 15 4.81 7.28 0.63
N VAL A 16 5.05 6.07 1.11
CA VAL A 16 4.12 4.97 0.92
C VAL A 16 2.79 5.28 1.62
N GLN A 17 2.86 5.86 2.80
CA GLN A 17 1.64 6.21 3.52
C GLN A 17 0.81 7.23 2.74
N GLN A 18 1.47 8.20 2.14
CA GLN A 18 0.77 9.17 1.30
C GLN A 18 0.11 8.47 0.12
N ALA A 19 0.81 7.52 -0.46
CA ALA A 19 0.26 6.76 -1.58
C ALA A 19 -0.96 5.97 -1.14
N ILE A 20 -0.89 5.35 0.02
CA ILE A 20 -2.01 4.58 0.54
C ILE A 20 -3.20 5.51 0.78
N ASP A 21 -2.96 6.67 1.32
CA ASP A 21 -4.03 7.62 1.60
C ASP A 21 -4.71 8.09 0.31
N SER A 22 -4.01 8.02 -0.81
CA SER A 22 -4.57 8.45 -2.08
C SER A 22 -5.35 7.34 -2.79
N LEU A 23 -5.36 6.14 -2.23
CA LEU A 23 -6.08 5.04 -2.85
C LEU A 23 -7.59 5.24 -2.78
N PRO A 24 -8.34 4.67 -3.73
CA PRO A 24 -9.80 4.66 -3.62
C PRO A 24 -10.23 4.02 -2.29
N PRO A 25 -11.37 4.42 -1.76
CA PRO A 25 -11.78 3.95 -0.43
C PRO A 25 -11.77 2.44 -0.27
N LYS A 26 -12.33 1.70 -1.22
CA LYS A 26 -12.37 0.25 -1.11
C LYS A 26 -10.99 -0.35 -1.15
N CYS A 27 -10.19 0.12 -2.07
CA CYS A 27 -8.82 -0.36 -2.24
C CYS A 27 -8.02 -0.09 -0.98
N ARG A 28 -8.18 1.10 -0.43
CA ARG A 28 -7.46 1.50 0.78
C ARG A 28 -7.88 0.62 1.95
N GLU A 29 -9.16 0.34 2.08
CA GLU A 29 -9.65 -0.47 3.18
C GLU A 29 -9.08 -1.88 3.11
N VAL A 30 -9.09 -2.48 1.93
CA VAL A 30 -8.53 -3.81 1.77
C VAL A 30 -7.05 -3.81 2.12
N PHE A 31 -6.33 -2.82 1.61
CA PHE A 31 -4.89 -2.76 1.84
C PHE A 31 -4.57 -2.57 3.31
N ARG A 32 -5.36 -1.76 3.99
CA ARG A 32 -5.13 -1.55 5.42
C ARG A 32 -5.32 -2.84 6.21
N LEU A 33 -6.31 -3.63 5.86
CA LEU A 33 -6.52 -4.89 6.54
C LEU A 33 -5.34 -5.83 6.34
N VAL A 34 -4.76 -5.81 5.15
CA VAL A 34 -3.59 -6.61 4.88
C VAL A 34 -2.42 -6.18 5.76
N LEU A 35 -2.20 -4.87 5.84
CA LEU A 35 -1.03 -4.36 6.55
C LEU A 35 -1.21 -4.32 8.06
N SER A 36 -2.36 -3.82 8.50
CA SER A 36 -2.57 -3.59 9.94
C SER A 36 -2.95 -4.86 10.65
N ASP A 37 -3.94 -5.56 10.14
CA ASP A 37 -4.46 -6.74 10.81
C ASP A 37 -3.82 -8.02 10.31
N LYS A 38 -3.05 -7.92 9.23
CA LYS A 38 -2.35 -9.06 8.67
C LYS A 38 -3.30 -10.20 8.35
N LEU A 39 -4.47 -9.85 7.90
CA LEU A 39 -5.48 -10.84 7.54
C LEU A 39 -5.13 -11.45 6.19
N LYS A 40 -5.55 -12.68 6.02
CA LYS A 40 -5.40 -13.35 4.74
C LYS A 40 -6.54 -12.91 3.81
N ASN A 41 -6.34 -13.10 2.52
CA ASN A 41 -7.33 -12.68 1.54
C ASN A 41 -8.71 -13.23 1.86
N ARG A 42 -8.77 -14.47 2.29
CA ARG A 42 -10.03 -15.10 2.61
C ARG A 42 -10.73 -14.40 3.76
N GLU A 43 -9.94 -14.05 4.77
CA GLU A 43 -10.48 -13.37 5.94
C GLU A 43 -10.97 -11.98 5.59
N ILE A 44 -10.21 -11.28 4.76
CA ILE A 44 -10.61 -9.96 4.31
C ILE A 44 -11.91 -10.05 3.52
N ALA A 45 -12.02 -11.05 2.68
CA ALA A 45 -13.24 -11.25 1.90
C ALA A 45 -14.44 -11.42 2.81
N ASP A 46 -14.26 -12.20 3.88
CA ASP A 46 -15.34 -12.44 4.84
C ASP A 46 -15.72 -11.15 5.56
N VAL A 47 -14.72 -10.40 6.00
CA VAL A 47 -14.97 -9.17 6.75
C VAL A 47 -15.70 -8.15 5.91
N LEU A 48 -15.31 -8.02 4.65
CA LEU A 48 -15.88 -7.00 3.78
C LEU A 48 -17.07 -7.47 2.96
N GLY A 49 -17.37 -8.76 3.02
CA GLY A 49 -18.49 -9.29 2.27
C GLY A 49 -18.27 -9.30 0.77
N ILE A 50 -17.04 -9.53 0.34
CA ILE A 50 -16.69 -9.60 -1.08
C ILE A 50 -15.97 -10.90 -1.34
N SER A 51 -15.72 -11.20 -2.61
CA SER A 51 -15.06 -12.45 -2.97
C SER A 51 -13.54 -12.29 -2.81
N GLU A 52 -12.86 -13.42 -2.65
CA GLU A 52 -11.39 -13.41 -2.60
C GLU A 52 -10.81 -12.84 -3.89
N LYS A 53 -11.47 -13.12 -5.00
CA LYS A 53 -11.01 -12.59 -6.27
C LYS A 53 -11.03 -11.06 -6.25
N THR A 54 -12.10 -10.50 -5.70
CA THR A 54 -12.20 -9.05 -5.61
C THR A 54 -11.14 -8.50 -4.66
N VAL A 55 -10.86 -9.21 -3.58
CA VAL A 55 -9.78 -8.79 -2.68
C VAL A 55 -8.46 -8.74 -3.43
N ASN A 56 -8.17 -9.77 -4.22
CA ASN A 56 -6.94 -9.81 -5.00
C ASN A 56 -6.86 -8.65 -5.98
N ILE A 57 -7.98 -8.31 -6.60
CA ILE A 57 -8.00 -7.20 -7.55
C ILE A 57 -7.67 -5.90 -6.84
N HIS A 58 -8.26 -5.69 -5.67
CA HIS A 58 -7.99 -4.48 -4.91
C HIS A 58 -6.53 -4.40 -4.47
N ILE A 59 -5.98 -5.52 -4.05
CA ILE A 59 -4.58 -5.53 -3.62
C ILE A 59 -3.66 -5.24 -4.79
N ALA A 60 -3.93 -5.83 -5.94
CA ALA A 60 -3.12 -5.59 -7.13
C ALA A 60 -3.17 -4.12 -7.53
N LYS A 61 -4.36 -3.54 -7.51
CA LYS A 61 -4.51 -2.13 -7.84
C LYS A 61 -3.80 -1.24 -6.83
N ALA A 62 -3.87 -1.62 -5.56
CA ALA A 62 -3.18 -0.85 -4.53
C ALA A 62 -1.68 -0.81 -4.78
N TYR A 63 -1.09 -1.97 -5.03
CA TYR A 63 0.34 -2.02 -5.31
C TYR A 63 0.69 -1.21 -6.54
N GLU A 64 -0.12 -1.32 -7.57
CA GLU A 64 0.13 -0.60 -8.80
C GLU A 64 0.12 0.91 -8.59
N ARG A 65 -0.89 1.39 -7.89
CA ARG A 65 -1.01 2.82 -7.62
C ARG A 65 0.08 3.32 -6.69
N ILE A 66 0.43 2.52 -5.70
CA ILE A 66 1.50 2.90 -4.78
C ILE A 66 2.82 2.98 -5.53
N ALA A 67 3.09 2.01 -6.39
CA ALA A 67 4.33 2.02 -7.16
C ALA A 67 4.40 3.24 -8.07
N GLU A 68 3.30 3.57 -8.72
CA GLU A 68 3.27 4.75 -9.58
C GLU A 68 3.50 6.02 -8.79
N PHE A 69 2.86 6.12 -7.64
CA PHE A 69 2.98 7.29 -6.78
C PHE A 69 4.43 7.48 -6.34
N VAL A 70 5.04 6.40 -5.87
CA VAL A 70 6.41 6.45 -5.38
C VAL A 70 7.39 6.77 -6.52
N ASN A 71 7.20 6.13 -7.66
CA ASN A 71 8.07 6.37 -8.81
C ASN A 71 7.99 7.81 -9.27
N ARG A 72 6.79 8.34 -9.30
CA ARG A 72 6.60 9.72 -9.75
C ARG A 72 7.31 10.69 -8.81
N ARG A 73 7.18 10.45 -7.52
CA ARG A 73 7.82 11.32 -6.53
C ARG A 73 9.33 11.26 -6.65
N TYR A 74 9.85 10.05 -6.85
CA TYR A 74 11.30 9.91 -7.00
C TYR A 74 11.80 10.67 -8.21
N LYS A 75 11.08 10.56 -9.32
CA LYS A 75 11.49 11.26 -10.53
C LYS A 75 11.40 12.77 -10.37
N GLU A 76 10.28 13.24 -9.81
CA GLU A 76 10.06 14.67 -9.66
C GLU A 76 10.96 15.26 -8.60
N GLY A 77 11.21 14.50 -7.54
CA GLY A 77 12.01 14.97 -6.44
C GLY A 77 13.48 15.01 -6.71
N GLY A 78 13.91 14.45 -7.83
CA GLY A 78 15.32 14.43 -8.17
C GLY A 78 16.14 13.52 -7.29
N ILE A 79 15.52 12.54 -6.70
CA ILE A 79 16.23 11.59 -5.84
C ILE A 79 17.02 10.64 -6.71
N LYS A 80 18.25 10.48 -6.37
CA LYS A 80 19.13 9.66 -7.19
C LYS A 80 19.61 8.43 -6.53
#